data_b7183ec48536d83a10d6fea09cd43da7
#
_entry.id   b7183ec48536d83a10d6fea09cd43da7
#
_cell.length_a   1.000
_cell.length_b   1.000
_cell.length_c   1.000
_cell.angle_alpha   90.00
_cell.angle_beta   90.00
_cell.angle_gamma   90.00
#
_symmetry.space_group_name_H-M   'P 1'
#
loop_
_entity.id
_entity.type
_entity.pdbx_description
1 polymer ?
#
loop_
_entity_poly.entity_id
_entity_poly.type
_entity_poly.pdbx_seq_one_letter_code
_entity_poly.pdbx_strand_id
1 'polypeptide(L)'
;MSLGVHGHHDVFNRFPSGGWGWYWVGVAGRGTGKDQPGGWVYSMLPFVEQKALFELGGASGSAADQAGNAKRCETTVGLYNCPTRRDRGPFPNGMGYSYYETSPTPTMLARTDYAACAGDYKCELNAGPASIAAGDTPASWNGIAADIPLMTGVVFVRSEIKFSDITRGTSNTYFLGEKYMTINNYRTGGDPGDNESMYTGFNNDVFRHTNTNGPSQDTPTVTNTDRFGSAHAGGLNMALCDGSVQFVSYSIDPVIFKEQGRRME
;
A
#
# COMPACT_ATOMS: atom_id res chain seq x y z
N MET A 1 -7.68 -5.35 -10.04
CA MET A 1 -7.60 -4.88 -8.63
C MET A 1 -8.95 -4.36 -8.13
N SER A 2 -9.62 -3.45 -8.80
CA SER A 2 -10.88 -2.87 -8.32
C SER A 2 -11.97 -3.90 -7.96
N LEU A 3 -12.19 -4.93 -8.78
CA LEU A 3 -13.13 -6.02 -8.46
C LEU A 3 -12.75 -6.76 -7.18
N GLY A 4 -11.44 -6.97 -6.94
CA GLY A 4 -10.98 -7.62 -5.71
C GLY A 4 -11.28 -6.78 -4.45
N VAL A 5 -11.24 -5.44 -4.54
CA VAL A 5 -11.62 -4.54 -3.44
C VAL A 5 -13.09 -4.70 -3.08
N HIS A 6 -13.97 -4.75 -4.08
CA HIS A 6 -15.39 -5.00 -3.85
C HIS A 6 -15.61 -6.37 -3.22
N GLY A 7 -14.92 -7.42 -3.72
CA GLY A 7 -14.97 -8.75 -3.08
C GLY A 7 -14.48 -8.74 -1.63
N HIS A 8 -13.42 -7.98 -1.32
CA HIS A 8 -12.97 -7.79 0.06
C HIS A 8 -14.04 -7.09 0.92
N HIS A 9 -14.64 -6.01 0.37
CA HIS A 9 -15.69 -5.28 1.08
C HIS A 9 -16.94 -6.13 1.30
N ASP A 10 -17.36 -6.92 0.31
CA ASP A 10 -18.53 -7.80 0.42
C ASP A 10 -18.36 -8.84 1.55
N VAL A 11 -17.13 -9.34 1.75
CA VAL A 11 -16.83 -10.32 2.79
C VAL A 11 -16.65 -9.68 4.16
N PHE A 12 -15.95 -8.55 4.24
CA PHE A 12 -15.50 -7.96 5.52
C PHE A 12 -16.23 -6.66 5.89
N ASN A 13 -17.11 -6.16 5.03
CA ASN A 13 -17.84 -4.88 5.16
C ASN A 13 -16.92 -3.67 5.44
N ARG A 14 -15.72 -3.68 4.84
CA ARG A 14 -14.74 -2.58 4.91
C ARG A 14 -13.72 -2.69 3.79
N PHE A 15 -13.08 -1.59 3.45
CA PHE A 15 -11.91 -1.57 2.58
C PHE A 15 -10.72 -2.28 3.25
N PRO A 16 -9.72 -2.75 2.48
CA PRO A 16 -8.47 -3.27 3.04
C PRO A 16 -7.81 -2.26 3.95
N SER A 17 -7.27 -2.71 5.09
CA SER A 17 -6.50 -1.88 6.01
C SER A 17 -5.14 -1.51 5.43
N GLY A 18 -4.59 -0.37 5.86
CA GLY A 18 -3.21 0.02 5.55
C GLY A 18 -2.14 -0.77 6.31
N GLY A 19 -2.53 -1.59 7.28
CA GLY A 19 -1.56 -2.32 8.10
C GLY A 19 -0.93 -1.46 9.19
N TRP A 20 0.28 -1.86 9.67
CA TRP A 20 0.91 -1.25 10.85
C TRP A 20 2.01 -0.24 10.49
N GLY A 21 3.14 -0.70 10.00
CA GLY A 21 4.28 0.15 9.66
C GLY A 21 5.23 -0.57 8.70
N TRP A 22 6.31 0.05 8.30
CA TRP A 22 7.17 -0.46 7.24
C TRP A 22 8.02 -1.68 7.62
N TYR A 23 8.27 -1.93 8.92
CA TYR A 23 8.91 -3.17 9.39
C TYR A 23 7.96 -4.37 9.43
N TRP A 24 6.67 -4.16 9.24
CA TRP A 24 5.68 -5.22 9.28
C TRP A 24 5.26 -5.64 7.88
N VAL A 25 5.21 -6.95 7.68
CA VAL A 25 4.63 -7.57 6.48
C VAL A 25 3.36 -8.32 6.84
N GLY A 26 2.62 -8.78 5.84
CA GLY A 26 1.42 -9.57 6.07
C GLY A 26 1.73 -10.81 6.93
N VAL A 27 0.85 -11.13 7.86
CA VAL A 27 0.95 -12.27 8.77
C VAL A 27 -0.30 -13.13 8.66
N ALA A 28 -0.14 -14.37 8.21
CA ALA A 28 -1.24 -15.32 8.08
C ALA A 28 -1.92 -15.58 9.44
N GLY A 29 -3.25 -15.80 9.40
CA GLY A 29 -4.04 -16.02 10.62
C GLY A 29 -4.51 -14.74 11.34
N ARG A 30 -4.06 -13.55 10.93
CA ARG A 30 -4.47 -12.27 11.55
C ARG A 30 -5.57 -11.51 10.79
N GLY A 31 -6.24 -12.17 9.84
CA GLY A 31 -7.31 -11.56 9.05
C GLY A 31 -6.81 -10.42 8.14
N THR A 32 -7.66 -9.42 7.90
CA THR A 32 -7.43 -8.30 6.97
C THR A 32 -7.81 -6.93 7.55
N GLY A 33 -8.16 -6.85 8.83
CA GLY A 33 -8.55 -5.61 9.52
C GLY A 33 -7.39 -4.89 10.17
N LYS A 34 -7.71 -4.02 11.13
CA LYS A 34 -6.75 -3.19 11.87
C LYS A 34 -5.66 -3.96 12.60
N ASP A 35 -5.90 -5.23 12.91
CA ASP A 35 -4.96 -6.09 13.63
C ASP A 35 -4.06 -6.90 12.68
N GLN A 36 -4.23 -6.74 11.35
CA GLN A 36 -3.33 -7.25 10.33
C GLN A 36 -2.13 -6.30 10.18
N PRO A 37 -0.88 -6.78 10.40
CA PRO A 37 0.31 -5.96 10.23
C PRO A 37 0.57 -5.54 8.79
N GLY A 38 0.33 -6.44 7.81
CA GLY A 38 0.48 -6.16 6.39
C GLY A 38 -0.60 -5.23 5.85
N GLY A 39 -0.25 -4.50 4.79
CA GLY A 39 -1.12 -3.50 4.18
C GLY A 39 -2.16 -4.06 3.21
N TRP A 40 -2.68 -3.15 2.39
CA TRP A 40 -3.77 -3.43 1.45
C TRP A 40 -3.39 -4.50 0.41
N VAL A 41 -2.14 -4.52 -0.08
CA VAL A 41 -1.69 -5.53 -1.06
C VAL A 41 -1.83 -6.94 -0.50
N TYR A 42 -1.37 -7.14 0.75
CA TYR A 42 -1.51 -8.44 1.42
C TYR A 42 -2.99 -8.81 1.61
N SER A 43 -3.80 -7.89 2.12
CA SER A 43 -5.22 -8.12 2.40
C SER A 43 -6.04 -8.44 1.14
N MET A 44 -5.56 -8.00 -0.03
CA MET A 44 -6.19 -8.24 -1.33
C MET A 44 -5.87 -9.62 -1.93
N LEU A 45 -4.85 -10.32 -1.46
CA LEU A 45 -4.38 -11.57 -2.07
C LEU A 45 -5.48 -12.62 -2.29
N PRO A 46 -6.39 -12.90 -1.33
CA PRO A 46 -7.47 -13.87 -1.54
C PRO A 46 -8.43 -13.49 -2.67
N PHE A 47 -8.56 -12.20 -2.94
CA PHE A 47 -9.51 -11.63 -3.91
C PHE A 47 -8.90 -11.42 -5.31
N VAL A 48 -7.65 -11.82 -5.48
CA VAL A 48 -6.91 -11.79 -6.75
C VAL A 48 -6.27 -13.15 -7.06
N GLU A 49 -6.92 -14.22 -6.62
CA GLU A 49 -6.54 -15.63 -6.84
C GLU A 49 -5.19 -16.02 -6.23
N GLN A 50 -4.76 -15.32 -5.17
CA GLN A 50 -3.49 -15.56 -4.47
C GLN A 50 -3.69 -16.05 -3.03
N LYS A 51 -4.72 -16.88 -2.79
CA LYS A 51 -5.03 -17.40 -1.45
C LYS A 51 -3.87 -18.17 -0.82
N ALA A 52 -3.18 -19.00 -1.61
CA ALA A 52 -2.03 -19.75 -1.10
C ALA A 52 -0.89 -18.84 -0.62
N LEU A 53 -0.68 -17.69 -1.30
CA LEU A 53 0.31 -16.69 -0.89
C LEU A 53 -0.14 -15.92 0.36
N PHE A 54 -1.44 -15.67 0.51
CA PHE A 54 -2.03 -15.09 1.73
C PHE A 54 -1.84 -15.98 2.95
N GLU A 55 -2.00 -17.29 2.80
CA GLU A 55 -1.90 -18.30 3.87
C GLU A 55 -0.45 -18.71 4.18
N LEU A 56 0.53 -18.27 3.38
CA LEU A 56 1.93 -18.61 3.58
C LEU A 56 2.51 -17.89 4.79
N GLY A 57 3.20 -18.63 5.67
CA GLY A 57 3.80 -18.09 6.89
C GLY A 57 2.82 -17.95 8.05
N GLY A 58 3.16 -17.17 9.05
CA GLY A 58 2.34 -16.96 10.25
C GLY A 58 3.03 -16.09 11.30
N ALA A 59 2.49 -16.11 12.52
CA ALA A 59 2.99 -15.34 13.68
C ALA A 59 3.30 -16.23 14.88
N SER A 60 3.54 -17.52 14.69
CA SER A 60 3.91 -18.41 15.80
C SER A 60 5.35 -18.23 16.29
N GLY A 61 6.15 -17.46 15.56
CA GLY A 61 7.60 -17.34 15.78
C GLY A 61 8.38 -18.59 15.34
N SER A 62 7.72 -19.61 14.77
CA SER A 62 8.42 -20.79 14.26
C SER A 62 9.28 -20.46 13.03
N ALA A 63 10.37 -21.21 12.85
CA ALA A 63 11.22 -21.05 11.67
C ALA A 63 10.45 -21.24 10.36
N ALA A 64 9.44 -22.10 10.35
CA ALA A 64 8.59 -22.34 9.18
C ALA A 64 7.73 -21.12 8.83
N ASP A 65 7.10 -20.47 9.82
CA ASP A 65 6.32 -19.27 9.63
C ASP A 65 7.21 -18.10 9.14
N GLN A 66 8.35 -17.91 9.78
CA GLN A 66 9.28 -16.86 9.40
C GLN A 66 9.82 -17.06 7.97
N ALA A 67 10.16 -18.29 7.59
CA ALA A 67 10.58 -18.61 6.23
C ALA A 67 9.45 -18.42 5.21
N GLY A 68 8.22 -18.77 5.57
CA GLY A 68 7.03 -18.52 4.75
C GLY A 68 6.79 -17.02 4.53
N ASN A 69 6.88 -16.21 5.57
CA ASN A 69 6.76 -14.76 5.48
C ASN A 69 7.87 -14.15 4.61
N ALA A 70 9.13 -14.61 4.78
CA ALA A 70 10.25 -14.19 3.93
C ALA A 70 10.03 -14.57 2.46
N LYS A 71 9.58 -15.78 2.20
CA LYS A 71 9.27 -16.25 0.83
C LYS A 71 8.18 -15.42 0.17
N ARG A 72 7.13 -15.04 0.92
CA ARG A 72 6.10 -14.13 0.41
C ARG A 72 6.69 -12.78 0.00
N CYS A 73 7.60 -12.20 0.79
CA CYS A 73 8.24 -10.92 0.45
C CYS A 73 8.96 -10.95 -0.90
N GLU A 74 9.42 -12.11 -1.35
CA GLU A 74 10.09 -12.30 -2.63
C GLU A 74 9.14 -12.69 -3.78
N THR A 75 7.89 -13.06 -3.47
CA THR A 75 6.95 -13.60 -4.47
C THR A 75 6.15 -12.50 -5.14
N THR A 76 6.35 -12.34 -6.44
CA THR A 76 5.68 -11.32 -7.25
C THR A 76 4.28 -11.77 -7.67
N VAL A 77 3.36 -10.82 -7.79
CA VAL A 77 2.04 -11.01 -8.39
C VAL A 77 1.90 -9.98 -9.52
N GLY A 78 1.88 -10.47 -10.77
CA GLY A 78 1.96 -9.61 -11.95
C GLY A 78 0.86 -8.56 -12.09
N LEU A 79 -0.27 -8.73 -11.38
CA LEU A 79 -1.35 -7.76 -11.30
C LEU A 79 -0.91 -6.42 -10.68
N TYR A 80 0.11 -6.43 -9.82
CA TYR A 80 0.61 -5.24 -9.12
C TYR A 80 1.74 -4.52 -9.86
N ASN A 81 2.06 -4.94 -11.10
CA ASN A 81 3.09 -4.28 -11.90
C ASN A 81 2.51 -3.69 -13.18
N CYS A 82 2.91 -2.47 -13.49
CA CYS A 82 2.60 -1.79 -14.75
C CYS A 82 3.55 -2.29 -15.85
N PRO A 83 3.04 -2.95 -16.92
CA PRO A 83 3.90 -3.52 -17.95
C PRO A 83 4.66 -2.47 -18.77
N THR A 84 4.20 -1.22 -18.76
CA THR A 84 4.87 -0.10 -19.45
C THR A 84 6.07 0.41 -18.64
N ARG A 85 6.06 0.24 -17.30
CA ARG A 85 7.10 0.79 -16.43
C ARG A 85 8.31 -0.14 -16.32
N ARG A 86 8.07 -1.40 -15.96
CA ARG A 86 9.13 -2.39 -15.70
C ARG A 86 8.60 -3.84 -15.81
N ASP A 87 9.52 -4.79 -15.83
CA ASP A 87 9.19 -6.21 -15.65
C ASP A 87 8.64 -6.49 -14.24
N ARG A 88 8.18 -7.72 -14.02
CA ARG A 88 7.47 -8.07 -12.78
C ARG A 88 8.37 -8.22 -11.54
N GLY A 89 9.71 -8.22 -11.70
CA GLY A 89 10.65 -8.52 -10.61
C GLY A 89 10.71 -10.02 -10.26
N PRO A 90 11.12 -10.45 -9.05
CA PRO A 90 11.46 -9.59 -7.91
C PRO A 90 12.73 -8.77 -8.14
N PHE A 91 12.93 -7.73 -7.33
CA PHE A 91 14.05 -6.80 -7.46
C PHE A 91 14.99 -6.91 -6.24
N PRO A 92 16.27 -6.53 -6.34
CA PRO A 92 17.20 -6.62 -5.22
C PRO A 92 16.70 -5.89 -3.96
N ASN A 93 16.90 -6.50 -2.79
CA ASN A 93 16.78 -5.83 -1.51
C ASN A 93 18.04 -4.98 -1.28
N GLY A 94 18.16 -3.86 -2.01
CA GLY A 94 19.36 -3.03 -2.04
C GLY A 94 19.73 -2.39 -0.71
N MET A 95 18.76 -2.25 0.20
CA MET A 95 18.95 -1.67 1.54
C MET A 95 19.15 -2.75 2.63
N GLY A 96 19.01 -4.04 2.30
CA GLY A 96 19.15 -5.13 3.25
C GLY A 96 18.06 -5.15 4.33
N TYR A 97 16.85 -4.66 4.02
CA TYR A 97 15.74 -4.64 4.97
C TYR A 97 15.36 -6.05 5.42
N SER A 98 15.26 -6.22 6.74
CA SER A 98 14.58 -7.36 7.36
C SER A 98 13.28 -6.87 8.02
N TYR A 99 12.26 -7.71 7.96
CA TYR A 99 10.95 -7.39 8.51
C TYR A 99 10.71 -8.22 9.76
N TYR A 100 9.85 -7.72 10.65
CA TYR A 100 9.38 -8.52 11.77
C TYR A 100 8.69 -9.81 11.25
N GLU A 101 8.84 -10.89 11.99
CA GLU A 101 8.34 -12.23 11.64
C GLU A 101 8.89 -12.79 10.32
N THR A 102 10.07 -12.33 9.87
CA THR A 102 10.75 -12.89 8.68
C THR A 102 12.15 -13.41 9.01
N SER A 103 12.47 -14.60 8.52
CA SER A 103 13.83 -15.18 8.58
C SER A 103 13.93 -16.27 7.49
N PRO A 104 15.02 -16.32 6.69
CA PRO A 104 16.11 -15.33 6.64
C PRO A 104 15.65 -13.99 6.09
N THR A 105 16.50 -12.98 6.20
CA THR A 105 16.28 -11.69 5.52
C THR A 105 16.16 -11.93 4.01
N PRO A 106 15.07 -11.48 3.37
CA PRO A 106 14.89 -11.64 1.92
C PRO A 106 16.01 -10.92 1.15
N THR A 107 16.58 -11.58 0.13
CA THR A 107 17.59 -10.97 -0.74
C THR A 107 17.00 -10.24 -1.94
N MET A 108 15.78 -10.61 -2.29
CA MET A 108 14.97 -10.00 -3.35
C MET A 108 13.63 -9.58 -2.76
N LEU A 109 13.00 -8.56 -3.34
CA LEU A 109 11.69 -8.07 -2.89
C LEU A 109 10.70 -7.96 -4.05
N ALA A 110 9.50 -8.45 -3.84
CA ALA A 110 8.36 -8.17 -4.68
C ALA A 110 7.88 -6.73 -4.43
N ARG A 111 7.71 -5.95 -5.50
CA ARG A 111 7.30 -4.53 -5.43
C ARG A 111 6.06 -4.27 -6.26
N THR A 112 5.36 -3.20 -5.94
CA THR A 112 4.17 -2.77 -6.66
C THR A 112 4.39 -1.43 -7.35
N ASP A 113 3.77 -1.24 -8.52
CA ASP A 113 3.71 0.04 -9.23
C ASP A 113 2.52 0.90 -8.84
N TYR A 114 1.67 0.37 -7.94
CA TYR A 114 0.44 1.01 -7.48
C TYR A 114 0.50 1.31 -5.99
N ALA A 115 -0.15 2.39 -5.59
CA ALA A 115 -0.29 2.80 -4.20
C ALA A 115 -1.75 3.08 -3.86
N ALA A 116 -2.16 2.76 -2.64
CA ALA A 116 -3.46 3.16 -2.13
C ALA A 116 -3.49 4.66 -1.78
N CYS A 117 -4.65 5.27 -1.88
CA CYS A 117 -4.85 6.67 -1.55
C CYS A 117 -5.08 6.84 -0.06
N ALA A 118 -4.10 7.44 0.63
CA ALA A 118 -4.21 7.79 2.05
C ALA A 118 -4.90 9.16 2.30
N GLY A 119 -5.34 9.83 1.22
CA GLY A 119 -6.01 11.13 1.30
C GLY A 119 -5.07 12.30 1.17
N ASP A 120 -5.46 13.44 1.70
CA ASP A 120 -4.71 14.68 1.61
C ASP A 120 -3.96 15.05 2.91
N TYR A 121 -4.14 14.29 3.98
CA TYR A 121 -3.35 14.45 5.19
C TYR A 121 -2.08 13.60 5.10
N LYS A 122 -0.93 14.25 5.10
CA LYS A 122 0.35 13.55 5.09
C LYS A 122 0.66 13.03 6.49
N CYS A 123 0.68 11.72 6.62
CA CYS A 123 1.20 11.03 7.80
C CYS A 123 2.12 9.91 7.32
N GLU A 124 3.34 9.95 7.74
CA GLU A 124 4.31 8.88 7.54
C GLU A 124 4.51 8.16 8.87
N LEU A 125 4.25 6.85 8.89
CA LEU A 125 4.54 6.05 10.06
C LEU A 125 5.94 5.51 9.99
N ASN A 126 6.52 5.38 11.18
CA ASN A 126 7.78 4.69 11.42
C ASN A 126 7.60 3.16 11.41
N ALA A 127 8.51 2.44 12.04
CA ALA A 127 8.59 0.98 12.06
C ALA A 127 7.31 0.23 12.43
N GLY A 128 6.39 0.86 13.16
CA GLY A 128 5.27 0.19 13.81
C GLY A 128 5.65 -0.41 15.17
N PRO A 129 4.74 -1.17 15.81
CA PRO A 129 4.99 -1.80 17.12
C PRO A 129 6.15 -2.79 17.07
N ALA A 130 6.85 -2.99 18.18
CA ALA A 130 8.04 -3.84 18.25
C ALA A 130 7.75 -5.36 18.26
N SER A 131 6.48 -5.77 18.43
CA SER A 131 6.05 -7.17 18.42
C SER A 131 4.55 -7.27 18.13
N ILE A 132 4.07 -8.48 17.82
CA ILE A 132 2.63 -8.78 17.68
C ILE A 132 1.87 -8.37 18.94
N ALA A 133 2.34 -8.79 20.11
CA ALA A 133 1.70 -8.48 21.39
C ALA A 133 1.66 -6.96 21.67
N ALA A 134 2.72 -6.24 21.30
CA ALA A 134 2.71 -4.78 21.38
C ALA A 134 1.67 -4.18 20.44
N GLY A 135 1.55 -4.67 19.19
CA GLY A 135 0.56 -4.20 18.22
C GLY A 135 -0.90 -4.44 18.64
N ASP A 136 -1.13 -5.47 19.45
CA ASP A 136 -2.45 -5.77 20.03
C ASP A 136 -2.78 -4.86 21.24
N THR A 137 -1.80 -4.08 21.73
CA THR A 137 -1.97 -3.19 22.86
C THR A 137 -2.36 -1.78 22.42
N PRO A 138 -3.51 -1.22 22.85
CA PRO A 138 -3.94 0.14 22.45
C PRO A 138 -2.90 1.22 22.68
N ALA A 139 -2.13 1.14 23.78
CA ALA A 139 -1.10 2.12 24.13
C ALA A 139 0.01 2.26 23.08
N SER A 140 0.32 1.20 22.32
CA SER A 140 1.32 1.25 21.24
C SER A 140 0.94 2.20 20.08
N TRP A 141 -0.32 2.60 20.00
CA TRP A 141 -0.86 3.47 18.97
C TRP A 141 -1.06 4.91 19.43
N ASN A 142 -0.75 5.23 20.69
CA ASN A 142 -0.93 6.58 21.23
C ASN A 142 -0.14 7.64 20.46
N GLY A 143 1.03 7.30 19.93
CA GLY A 143 1.87 8.22 19.13
C GLY A 143 1.24 8.70 17.83
N ILE A 144 0.24 7.97 17.31
CA ILE A 144 -0.48 8.32 16.07
C ILE A 144 -1.98 8.54 16.29
N ALA A 145 -2.44 8.43 17.52
CA ALA A 145 -3.86 8.55 17.84
C ALA A 145 -4.44 9.92 17.44
N ALA A 146 -3.62 10.97 17.46
CA ALA A 146 -4.00 12.30 17.01
C ALA A 146 -4.07 12.41 15.48
N ASP A 147 -3.28 11.61 14.74
CA ASP A 147 -3.23 11.67 13.26
C ASP A 147 -4.35 10.87 12.60
N ILE A 148 -4.74 9.73 13.20
CA ILE A 148 -5.77 8.84 12.62
C ILE A 148 -7.07 9.57 12.25
N PRO A 149 -7.66 10.43 13.11
CA PRO A 149 -8.86 11.19 12.76
C PRO A 149 -8.65 12.19 11.60
N LEU A 150 -7.40 12.61 11.36
CA LEU A 150 -7.06 13.55 10.29
C LEU A 150 -6.83 12.85 8.94
N MET A 151 -6.70 11.52 8.93
CA MET A 151 -6.49 10.74 7.70
C MET A 151 -7.78 10.71 6.88
N THR A 152 -7.77 11.38 5.76
CA THR A 152 -8.95 11.66 4.93
C THR A 152 -9.20 10.61 3.86
N GLY A 153 -8.22 9.76 3.54
CA GLY A 153 -8.33 8.71 2.52
C GLY A 153 -9.14 7.48 2.98
N VAL A 154 -9.19 6.47 2.13
CA VAL A 154 -9.92 5.22 2.41
C VAL A 154 -9.00 4.11 2.94
N VAL A 155 -7.69 4.20 2.69
CA VAL A 155 -6.70 3.22 3.16
C VAL A 155 -5.56 3.93 3.86
N PHE A 156 -5.45 3.72 5.15
CA PHE A 156 -4.39 4.27 6.00
C PHE A 156 -4.09 3.31 7.15
N VAL A 157 -3.18 3.68 8.03
CA VAL A 157 -2.79 2.82 9.16
C VAL A 157 -4.01 2.35 9.94
N ARG A 158 -4.15 1.02 10.07
CA ARG A 158 -5.24 0.37 10.82
C ARG A 158 -6.65 0.79 10.39
N SER A 159 -6.83 1.30 9.17
CA SER A 159 -8.14 1.75 8.68
C SER A 159 -9.15 0.61 8.59
N GLU A 160 -10.41 0.91 8.85
CA GLU A 160 -11.56 0.02 8.71
C GLU A 160 -12.74 0.79 8.07
N ILE A 161 -12.47 1.46 6.94
CA ILE A 161 -13.41 2.33 6.24
C ILE A 161 -14.44 1.49 5.48
N LYS A 162 -15.70 1.88 5.55
CA LYS A 162 -16.83 1.28 4.82
C LYS A 162 -17.30 2.17 3.68
N PHE A 163 -18.08 1.62 2.76
CA PHE A 163 -18.73 2.46 1.73
C PHE A 163 -19.58 3.58 2.33
N SER A 164 -20.25 3.34 3.46
CA SER A 164 -21.04 4.35 4.16
C SER A 164 -20.23 5.55 4.67
N ASP A 165 -18.91 5.37 4.85
CA ASP A 165 -18.04 6.43 5.36
C ASP A 165 -17.52 7.35 4.23
N ILE A 166 -17.86 7.03 2.97
CA ILE A 166 -17.43 7.80 1.78
C ILE A 166 -18.56 8.75 1.39
N THR A 167 -18.69 9.83 2.15
CA THR A 167 -19.81 10.78 1.97
C THR A 167 -19.67 11.67 0.73
N ARG A 168 -18.46 11.82 0.15
CA ARG A 168 -18.25 12.47 -1.16
C ARG A 168 -18.76 11.68 -2.34
N GLY A 169 -19.14 10.41 -2.14
CA GLY A 169 -19.52 9.46 -3.18
C GLY A 169 -18.35 8.61 -3.67
N THR A 170 -18.64 7.32 -3.83
CA THR A 170 -17.64 6.32 -4.22
C THR A 170 -17.06 6.54 -5.62
N SER A 171 -17.84 7.16 -6.53
CA SER A 171 -17.41 7.56 -7.88
C SER A 171 -16.60 8.85 -7.93
N ASN A 172 -16.39 9.52 -6.80
CA ASN A 172 -15.62 10.76 -6.67
C ASN A 172 -14.42 10.63 -5.74
N THR A 173 -14.15 9.44 -5.24
CA THR A 173 -13.11 9.21 -4.23
C THR A 173 -12.10 8.20 -4.75
N TYR A 174 -10.82 8.58 -4.81
CA TYR A 174 -9.74 7.68 -5.21
C TYR A 174 -9.50 6.58 -4.17
N PHE A 175 -9.36 5.35 -4.68
CA PHE A 175 -8.95 4.21 -3.89
C PHE A 175 -7.46 3.90 -4.07
N LEU A 176 -7.00 3.74 -5.31
CA LEU A 176 -5.62 3.46 -5.64
C LEU A 176 -5.23 4.06 -7.00
N GLY A 177 -3.93 4.23 -7.21
CA GLY A 177 -3.41 4.71 -8.48
C GLY A 177 -1.96 4.29 -8.70
N GLU A 178 -1.44 4.62 -9.87
CA GLU A 178 -0.02 4.44 -10.17
C GLU A 178 0.81 5.40 -9.31
N LYS A 179 1.86 4.89 -8.66
CA LYS A 179 2.74 5.71 -7.82
C LYS A 179 3.87 6.31 -8.65
N TYR A 180 4.25 7.57 -8.36
CA TYR A 180 5.44 8.18 -8.94
C TYR A 180 6.69 7.43 -8.50
N MET A 181 7.65 7.27 -9.43
CA MET A 181 8.94 6.64 -9.17
C MET A 181 10.06 7.29 -10.00
N THR A 182 11.28 7.17 -9.49
CA THR A 182 12.51 7.59 -10.21
C THR A 182 12.88 6.52 -11.24
N ILE A 183 12.94 6.88 -12.53
CA ILE A 183 13.19 5.94 -13.65
C ILE A 183 14.49 5.15 -13.46
N ASN A 184 15.57 5.83 -13.03
CA ASN A 184 16.88 5.17 -12.84
C ASN A 184 16.83 4.10 -11.74
N ASN A 185 15.80 4.11 -10.89
CA ASN A 185 15.66 3.19 -9.76
C ASN A 185 14.60 2.11 -9.96
N TYR A 186 13.96 2.01 -11.11
CA TYR A 186 12.90 1.04 -11.37
C TYR A 186 13.22 -0.41 -11.00
N ARG A 187 14.51 -0.80 -11.06
CA ARG A 187 14.96 -2.18 -10.81
C ARG A 187 16.00 -2.32 -9.70
N THR A 188 16.43 -1.21 -9.10
CA THR A 188 17.56 -1.22 -8.16
C THR A 188 17.13 -1.32 -6.70
N GLY A 189 15.91 -0.85 -6.37
CA GLY A 189 15.49 -0.63 -5.00
C GLY A 189 16.10 0.61 -4.35
N GLY A 190 16.65 1.52 -5.15
CA GLY A 190 17.22 2.77 -4.67
C GLY A 190 16.24 3.93 -4.57
N ASP A 191 14.97 3.75 -5.01
CA ASP A 191 13.93 4.75 -4.81
C ASP A 191 13.34 4.58 -3.40
N PRO A 192 13.37 5.59 -2.53
CA PRO A 192 12.82 5.48 -1.17
C PRO A 192 11.32 5.18 -1.10
N GLY A 193 10.56 5.40 -2.18
CA GLY A 193 9.16 5.02 -2.30
C GLY A 193 8.94 3.71 -3.04
N ASP A 194 10.02 2.90 -3.22
CA ASP A 194 9.99 1.59 -3.87
C ASP A 194 11.18 0.71 -3.43
N ASN A 195 11.59 0.80 -2.16
CA ASN A 195 12.75 0.08 -1.64
C ASN A 195 12.37 -1.10 -0.74
N GLU A 196 11.11 -1.23 -0.35
CA GLU A 196 10.59 -2.28 0.52
C GLU A 196 9.68 -3.26 -0.22
N SER A 197 9.25 -4.32 0.48
CA SER A 197 8.32 -5.30 -0.08
C SER A 197 6.91 -4.71 -0.22
N MET A 198 6.21 -5.04 -1.30
CA MET A 198 4.81 -4.64 -1.48
C MET A 198 3.84 -5.19 -0.44
N TYR A 199 4.28 -6.13 0.41
CA TYR A 199 3.46 -6.72 1.46
C TYR A 199 3.62 -6.04 2.82
N THR A 200 4.37 -4.92 2.87
CA THR A 200 4.54 -4.13 4.09
C THR A 200 3.24 -3.45 4.52
N GLY A 201 3.22 -3.01 5.77
CA GLY A 201 2.17 -2.17 6.32
C GLY A 201 2.23 -0.73 5.77
N PHE A 202 1.72 0.22 6.54
CA PHE A 202 1.60 1.61 6.10
C PHE A 202 2.95 2.29 5.95
N ASN A 203 3.35 2.55 4.72
CA ASN A 203 4.56 3.29 4.36
C ASN A 203 4.48 3.83 2.92
N ASN A 204 5.46 4.62 2.53
CA ASN A 204 5.53 5.27 1.24
C ASN A 204 5.75 4.31 0.05
N ASP A 205 6.05 3.04 0.24
CA ASP A 205 6.14 2.04 -0.83
C ASP A 205 4.77 1.65 -1.39
N VAL A 206 3.75 1.68 -0.53
CA VAL A 206 2.40 1.18 -0.85
C VAL A 206 1.29 2.23 -0.70
N PHE A 207 1.61 3.46 -0.30
CA PHE A 207 0.67 4.58 -0.16
C PHE A 207 1.16 5.84 -0.83
N ARG A 208 0.21 6.69 -1.25
CA ARG A 208 0.44 8.03 -1.75
C ARG A 208 -0.64 8.98 -1.24
N HIS A 209 -0.31 10.26 -1.29
CA HIS A 209 -1.21 11.33 -0.87
C HIS A 209 -1.60 12.21 -2.05
N THR A 210 -2.73 12.91 -1.92
CA THR A 210 -3.22 13.83 -2.96
C THR A 210 -2.85 15.30 -2.71
N ASN A 211 -2.28 15.61 -1.55
CA ASN A 211 -1.81 16.97 -1.22
C ASN A 211 -0.35 17.19 -1.69
N THR A 212 -0.11 17.12 -3.00
CA THR A 212 1.24 17.10 -3.59
C THR A 212 1.39 18.00 -4.82
N ASN A 213 0.55 19.01 -4.99
CA ASN A 213 0.49 19.82 -6.21
C ASN A 213 0.16 18.99 -7.49
N GLY A 214 -0.67 17.97 -7.33
CA GLY A 214 -1.09 17.07 -8.41
C GLY A 214 -0.12 15.93 -8.72
N PRO A 215 -0.51 15.00 -9.61
CA PRO A 215 0.33 13.89 -10.06
C PRO A 215 1.39 14.37 -11.05
N SER A 216 2.41 13.53 -11.31
CA SER A 216 3.40 13.87 -12.34
C SER A 216 3.96 12.62 -13.03
N GLN A 217 4.53 12.81 -14.23
CA GLN A 217 5.25 11.75 -14.90
C GLN A 217 6.53 11.39 -14.15
N ASP A 218 6.91 10.11 -14.17
CA ASP A 218 8.18 9.63 -13.67
C ASP A 218 9.36 10.35 -14.32
N THR A 219 10.39 10.64 -13.56
CA THR A 219 11.57 11.32 -14.06
C THR A 219 12.85 10.53 -13.78
N PRO A 220 13.95 10.77 -14.50
CA PRO A 220 15.17 9.98 -14.33
C PRO A 220 15.79 10.05 -12.93
N THR A 221 15.74 11.19 -12.26
CA THR A 221 16.56 11.45 -11.06
C THR A 221 15.84 12.09 -9.88
N VAL A 222 14.65 12.66 -10.10
CA VAL A 222 13.91 13.31 -9.01
C VAL A 222 13.20 12.27 -8.17
N THR A 223 13.37 12.34 -6.86
CA THR A 223 12.67 11.46 -5.89
C THR A 223 11.48 12.17 -5.28
N ASN A 224 10.34 11.50 -5.24
CA ASN A 224 9.15 11.97 -4.54
C ASN A 224 8.32 10.77 -4.02
N THR A 225 8.30 10.59 -2.73
CA THR A 225 7.68 9.45 -2.06
C THR A 225 6.20 9.64 -1.74
N ASP A 226 5.66 10.84 -1.94
CA ASP A 226 4.28 11.19 -1.56
C ASP A 226 3.32 11.22 -2.75
N ARG A 227 3.86 11.41 -3.97
CA ARG A 227 3.09 11.75 -5.16
C ARG A 227 2.62 10.50 -5.92
N PHE A 228 1.40 10.56 -6.43
CA PHE A 228 0.95 9.70 -7.52
C PHE A 228 1.63 10.09 -8.83
N GLY A 229 1.85 9.12 -9.71
CA GLY A 229 2.49 9.36 -10.99
C GLY A 229 2.71 8.06 -11.76
N SER A 230 3.23 8.17 -12.99
CA SER A 230 3.31 7.03 -13.87
C SER A 230 4.40 7.21 -14.94
N ALA A 231 4.79 6.10 -15.57
CA ALA A 231 5.62 6.11 -16.77
C ALA A 231 4.87 6.59 -18.03
N HIS A 232 3.55 6.65 -18.00
CA HIS A 232 2.74 7.03 -19.16
C HIS A 232 2.88 8.52 -19.50
N ALA A 233 2.79 8.84 -20.79
CA ALA A 233 2.75 10.23 -21.23
C ALA A 233 1.38 10.86 -20.90
N GLY A 234 1.38 12.06 -20.36
CA GLY A 234 0.19 12.90 -20.17
C GLY A 234 -0.65 12.61 -18.93
N GLY A 235 -0.51 11.47 -18.24
CA GLY A 235 -1.33 11.16 -17.06
C GLY A 235 -1.09 9.77 -16.49
N LEU A 236 -1.92 9.39 -15.55
CA LEU A 236 -1.87 8.12 -14.82
C LEU A 236 -3.27 7.51 -14.70
N ASN A 237 -3.33 6.22 -14.40
CA ASN A 237 -4.58 5.54 -14.11
C ASN A 237 -4.87 5.59 -12.61
N MET A 238 -6.07 6.07 -12.26
CA MET A 238 -6.60 6.09 -10.89
C MET A 238 -7.88 5.24 -10.83
N ALA A 239 -7.97 4.35 -9.87
CA ALA A 239 -9.18 3.62 -9.54
C ALA A 239 -9.96 4.35 -8.46
N LEU A 240 -11.28 4.43 -8.63
CA LEU A 240 -12.21 5.01 -7.69
C LEU A 240 -12.82 3.94 -6.76
N CYS A 241 -13.42 4.38 -5.67
CA CYS A 241 -14.02 3.48 -4.69
C CYS A 241 -15.23 2.69 -5.23
N ASP A 242 -15.87 3.13 -6.32
CA ASP A 242 -16.92 2.39 -7.02
C ASP A 242 -16.38 1.30 -7.97
N GLY A 243 -15.06 1.16 -8.08
CA GLY A 243 -14.40 0.19 -8.94
C GLY A 243 -14.10 0.68 -10.36
N SER A 244 -14.57 1.86 -10.75
CA SER A 244 -14.22 2.47 -12.03
C SER A 244 -12.76 2.90 -12.08
N VAL A 245 -12.21 3.02 -13.29
CA VAL A 245 -10.84 3.48 -13.53
C VAL A 245 -10.88 4.68 -14.45
N GLN A 246 -10.17 5.74 -14.08
CA GLN A 246 -10.05 6.97 -14.85
C GLN A 246 -8.60 7.25 -15.21
N PHE A 247 -8.38 7.75 -16.43
CA PHE A 247 -7.11 8.34 -16.82
C PHE A 247 -7.09 9.80 -16.38
N VAL A 248 -6.21 10.13 -15.45
CA VAL A 248 -6.07 11.47 -14.86
C VAL A 248 -4.88 12.18 -15.48
N SER A 249 -5.12 13.33 -16.11
CA SER A 249 -4.05 14.15 -16.71
C SER A 249 -3.12 14.73 -15.64
N TYR A 250 -1.82 14.87 -15.96
CA TYR A 250 -0.89 15.62 -15.11
C TYR A 250 -1.21 17.12 -15.02
N SER A 251 -2.04 17.63 -15.92
CA SER A 251 -2.55 19.02 -15.89
C SER A 251 -3.84 19.19 -15.11
N ILE A 252 -4.30 18.16 -14.39
CA ILE A 252 -5.47 18.28 -13.50
C ILE A 252 -5.25 19.41 -12.49
N ASP A 253 -6.30 20.15 -12.19
CA ASP A 253 -6.24 21.15 -11.12
C ASP A 253 -5.84 20.46 -9.80
N PRO A 254 -4.76 20.92 -9.14
CA PRO A 254 -4.29 20.31 -7.88
C PRO A 254 -5.35 20.33 -6.76
N VAL A 255 -6.26 21.29 -6.76
CA VAL A 255 -7.37 21.34 -5.79
C VAL A 255 -8.35 20.20 -6.05
N ILE A 256 -8.74 20.00 -7.31
CA ILE A 256 -9.63 18.89 -7.68
C ILE A 256 -8.97 17.54 -7.36
N PHE A 257 -7.69 17.37 -7.72
CA PHE A 257 -6.97 16.14 -7.42
C PHE A 257 -6.89 15.87 -5.91
N LYS A 258 -6.61 16.90 -5.12
CA LYS A 258 -6.59 16.83 -3.66
C LYS A 258 -7.93 16.39 -3.10
N GLU A 259 -9.01 17.03 -3.55
CA GLU A 259 -10.36 16.76 -3.08
C GLU A 259 -10.83 15.32 -3.39
N GLN A 260 -10.47 14.78 -4.56
CA GLN A 260 -10.79 13.39 -4.91
C GLN A 260 -10.04 12.35 -4.07
N GLY A 261 -9.00 12.72 -3.34
CA GLY A 261 -8.35 11.86 -2.36
C GLY A 261 -9.10 11.73 -1.03
N ARG A 262 -10.07 12.62 -0.77
CA ARG A 262 -10.80 12.68 0.50
C ARG A 262 -12.09 11.87 0.43
N ARG A 263 -12.37 11.04 1.44
CA ARG A 263 -13.63 10.29 1.56
C ARG A 263 -14.79 11.15 2.09
N MET A 264 -14.50 12.29 2.72
CA MET A 264 -15.47 13.22 3.33
C MET A 264 -15.24 14.63 2.82
N GLU A 265 -16.26 15.46 2.86
CA GLU A 265 -16.19 16.90 2.58
C GLU A 265 -15.44 17.68 3.67
#